data_ed78797ef2793713f62b0db5f47dcaf8
#
_entry.id   ed78797ef2793713f62b0db5f47dcaf8
#
_cell.length_a   1.000
_cell.length_b   1.000
_cell.length_c   1.000
_cell.angle_alpha   90.00
_cell.angle_beta   90.00
_cell.angle_gamma   90.00
#
_symmetry.space_group_name_H-M   'P 1'
#
loop_
_entity.id
_entity.type
_entity.pdbx_description
1 polymer ?
#
loop_
_entity_poly.entity_id
_entity_poly.type
_entity_poly.pdbx_seq_one_letter_code
_entity_poly.pdbx_strand_id
1 'polypeptide(L)'
;MTAIRQERESRKSEADRLEERKELLASHLSFTRKFFVEKEGQPFSVAPFHRVMCSTLDRVFAGSIKRLIINIPPGYGKTELAVINFIARGFAINPRSRFIHASYAEPLALDNSTKVKDIINLEGYQAHWPVRMRADQDAKGLWRTTDGGHLRAAAAGQPITGFRAGILAEEGFTGALIIDDPLKPDDASSDPKRKFINARWENTFKSRLAHEDVPVIVIMQRLHVEDFAAHLMENSGEEWHVLQLPVLIEGECEAPQGNVVMIPHGLPDGPLWEQKHTREQIKVLEHSPMVYSGQYKQSPIVAGGNLFKTDWLKEYTVLPQLAWRGIYVDTAQKTKERNDYTVLEHWGAGVDGKAYLIELIRGRFEAPELEKTALALWASAKTLNPETYGYLRKMVVEDKVSGTGLIQSLQRKSIPVVALQRDRDKYTRALDAVPSVAAGLVCIPAEAAWKKAFVSEYAAFPDGSFDDQIDPFIDAVVEICGGPNGGYTLEQMMKAYS
;
A
#
# COMPACT_ATOMS: atom_id res chain seq x y z
N MET A 1 -39.92 -44.36 30.46
CA MET A 1 -38.59 -43.88 30.92
C MET A 1 -37.79 -43.19 29.80
N THR A 2 -37.90 -43.63 28.58
CA THR A 2 -37.14 -43.07 27.42
C THR A 2 -37.53 -41.61 27.08
N ALA A 3 -38.83 -41.28 27.08
CA ALA A 3 -39.31 -39.92 26.76
C ALA A 3 -38.87 -38.85 27.79
N ILE A 4 -38.96 -39.17 29.08
CA ILE A 4 -38.53 -38.26 30.18
C ILE A 4 -36.99 -38.04 30.16
N ARG A 5 -36.23 -39.03 29.76
CA ARG A 5 -34.78 -38.92 29.63
C ARG A 5 -34.40 -38.04 28.41
N GLN A 6 -35.09 -38.25 27.28
CA GLN A 6 -34.93 -37.41 26.08
C GLN A 6 -35.35 -35.95 26.34
N GLU A 7 -36.43 -35.71 27.07
CA GLU A 7 -36.88 -34.37 27.43
C GLU A 7 -35.91 -33.67 28.42
N ARG A 8 -35.33 -34.41 29.38
CA ARG A 8 -34.28 -33.89 30.28
C ARG A 8 -32.98 -33.58 29.54
N GLU A 9 -32.56 -34.44 28.62
CA GLU A 9 -31.38 -34.21 27.78
C GLU A 9 -31.61 -33.03 26.81
N SER A 10 -32.85 -32.91 26.25
CA SER A 10 -33.24 -31.76 25.45
C SER A 10 -33.21 -30.43 26.22
N ARG A 11 -33.78 -30.39 27.43
CA ARG A 11 -33.77 -29.20 28.31
C ARG A 11 -32.39 -28.81 28.79
N LYS A 12 -31.53 -29.80 29.10
CA LYS A 12 -30.13 -29.54 29.44
C LYS A 12 -29.35 -28.97 28.25
N SER A 13 -29.59 -29.50 27.06
CA SER A 13 -29.00 -28.98 25.82
C SER A 13 -29.48 -27.57 25.47
N GLU A 14 -30.72 -27.19 25.80
CA GLU A 14 -31.24 -25.86 25.59
C GLU A 14 -30.64 -24.83 26.57
N ALA A 15 -30.50 -25.20 27.84
CA ALA A 15 -29.84 -24.36 28.85
C ALA A 15 -28.34 -24.14 28.52
N ASP A 16 -27.64 -25.20 28.10
CA ASP A 16 -26.25 -25.14 27.70
C ASP A 16 -26.08 -24.26 26.45
N ARG A 17 -26.98 -24.33 25.46
CA ARG A 17 -26.99 -23.46 24.27
C ARG A 17 -27.25 -22.00 24.65
N LEU A 18 -28.14 -21.73 25.58
CA LEU A 18 -28.42 -20.37 26.03
C LEU A 18 -27.18 -19.73 26.69
N GLU A 19 -26.47 -20.50 27.50
CA GLU A 19 -25.24 -20.03 28.15
C GLU A 19 -24.12 -19.81 27.14
N GLU A 20 -23.89 -20.77 26.23
CA GLU A 20 -22.92 -20.61 25.13
C GLU A 20 -23.27 -19.37 24.26
N ARG A 21 -24.55 -19.15 23.95
CA ARG A 21 -25.01 -17.97 23.21
C ARG A 21 -24.62 -16.66 23.92
N LYS A 22 -24.78 -16.60 25.26
CA LYS A 22 -24.39 -15.43 26.07
C LYS A 22 -22.88 -15.20 26.03
N GLU A 23 -22.10 -16.26 26.22
CA GLU A 23 -20.64 -16.18 26.14
C GLU A 23 -20.15 -15.68 24.77
N LEU A 24 -20.71 -16.20 23.68
CA LEU A 24 -20.37 -15.81 22.32
C LEU A 24 -20.76 -14.36 22.02
N LEU A 25 -21.90 -13.89 22.57
CA LEU A 25 -22.31 -12.48 22.43
C LEU A 25 -21.56 -11.54 23.39
N ALA A 26 -20.97 -12.05 24.46
CA ALA A 26 -20.18 -11.23 25.40
C ALA A 26 -18.76 -10.96 24.93
N SER A 27 -18.21 -11.80 24.03
CA SER A 27 -16.82 -11.70 23.58
C SER A 27 -16.66 -11.93 22.09
N HIS A 28 -16.11 -10.91 21.41
CA HIS A 28 -15.77 -11.01 20.00
C HIS A 28 -14.72 -12.08 19.71
N LEU A 29 -13.77 -12.24 20.62
CA LEU A 29 -12.76 -13.30 20.51
C LEU A 29 -13.38 -14.70 20.62
N SER A 30 -14.30 -14.92 21.56
CA SER A 30 -14.98 -16.21 21.71
C SER A 30 -15.82 -16.54 20.51
N PHE A 31 -16.57 -15.56 19.99
CA PHE A 31 -17.33 -15.69 18.74
C PHE A 31 -16.43 -16.07 17.58
N THR A 32 -15.35 -15.31 17.33
CA THR A 32 -14.40 -15.57 16.24
C THR A 32 -13.79 -16.97 16.35
N ARG A 33 -13.29 -17.36 17.53
CA ARG A 33 -12.67 -18.67 17.73
C ARG A 33 -13.63 -19.83 17.43
N LYS A 34 -14.88 -19.72 17.85
CA LYS A 34 -15.92 -20.74 17.60
C LYS A 34 -16.16 -20.92 16.12
N PHE A 35 -16.51 -19.85 15.42
CA PHE A 35 -16.93 -19.95 14.02
C PHE A 35 -15.77 -20.05 13.03
N PHE A 36 -14.58 -19.60 13.41
CA PHE A 36 -13.36 -19.86 12.62
C PHE A 36 -13.04 -21.37 12.59
N VAL A 37 -13.10 -22.05 13.75
CA VAL A 37 -12.89 -23.51 13.80
C VAL A 37 -13.92 -24.24 12.96
N GLU A 38 -15.18 -23.85 13.09
CA GLU A 38 -16.27 -24.52 12.38
C GLU A 38 -16.16 -24.32 10.86
N LYS A 39 -15.73 -23.13 10.42
CA LYS A 39 -15.54 -22.77 9.01
C LYS A 39 -14.28 -23.38 8.41
N GLU A 40 -13.14 -23.27 9.08
CA GLU A 40 -11.81 -23.58 8.54
C GLU A 40 -11.29 -24.98 8.94
N GLY A 41 -11.95 -25.64 9.89
CA GLY A 41 -11.51 -26.95 10.41
C GLY A 41 -10.26 -26.91 11.28
N GLN A 42 -9.74 -25.72 11.60
CA GLN A 42 -8.55 -25.53 12.42
C GLN A 42 -8.71 -24.34 13.38
N PRO A 43 -8.01 -24.36 14.55
CA PRO A 43 -8.11 -23.29 15.52
C PRO A 43 -7.61 -21.95 14.99
N PHE A 44 -8.29 -20.85 15.35
CA PHE A 44 -7.78 -19.51 15.16
C PHE A 44 -6.55 -19.30 16.05
N SER A 45 -5.39 -19.01 15.46
CA SER A 45 -4.15 -18.76 16.19
C SER A 45 -4.22 -17.40 16.88
N VAL A 46 -4.39 -17.40 18.19
CA VAL A 46 -4.59 -16.19 18.99
C VAL A 46 -3.25 -15.66 19.51
N ALA A 47 -2.83 -14.49 19.03
CA ALA A 47 -1.76 -13.71 19.64
C ALA A 47 -2.32 -12.65 20.60
N PRO A 48 -1.51 -12.05 21.50
CA PRO A 48 -1.96 -11.05 22.46
C PRO A 48 -2.69 -9.86 21.80
N PHE A 49 -2.21 -9.35 20.69
CA PHE A 49 -2.83 -8.22 19.99
C PHE A 49 -4.23 -8.54 19.45
N HIS A 50 -4.53 -9.80 19.10
CA HIS A 50 -5.89 -10.21 18.71
C HIS A 50 -6.87 -10.01 19.86
N ARG A 51 -6.44 -10.21 21.10
CA ARG A 51 -7.28 -9.95 22.31
C ARG A 51 -7.58 -8.46 22.43
N VAL A 52 -6.57 -7.61 22.21
CA VAL A 52 -6.73 -6.15 22.24
C VAL A 52 -7.70 -5.69 21.14
N MET A 53 -7.53 -6.17 19.91
CA MET A 53 -8.45 -5.87 18.82
C MET A 53 -9.88 -6.30 19.13
N CYS A 54 -10.07 -7.54 19.59
CA CYS A 54 -11.41 -8.05 19.92
C CYS A 54 -12.04 -7.25 21.06
N SER A 55 -11.30 -6.94 22.12
CA SER A 55 -11.78 -6.10 23.22
C SER A 55 -12.17 -4.70 22.74
N THR A 56 -11.42 -4.13 21.80
CA THR A 56 -11.76 -2.84 21.18
C THR A 56 -13.06 -2.94 20.35
N LEU A 57 -13.23 -4.02 19.59
CA LEU A 57 -14.46 -4.26 18.82
C LEU A 57 -15.66 -4.54 19.73
N ASP A 58 -15.47 -5.17 20.91
CA ASP A 58 -16.53 -5.31 21.92
C ASP A 58 -17.04 -3.94 22.43
N ARG A 59 -16.14 -2.96 22.58
CA ARG A 59 -16.50 -1.59 22.93
C ARG A 59 -17.30 -0.88 21.83
N VAL A 60 -17.07 -1.22 20.56
CA VAL A 60 -17.91 -0.73 19.43
C VAL A 60 -19.32 -1.30 19.52
N PHE A 61 -19.47 -2.61 19.77
CA PHE A 61 -20.79 -3.22 19.98
C PHE A 61 -21.54 -2.64 21.19
N ALA A 62 -20.80 -2.30 22.24
CA ALA A 62 -21.36 -1.66 23.43
C ALA A 62 -21.70 -0.16 23.24
N GLY A 63 -21.39 0.43 22.09
CA GLY A 63 -21.67 1.84 21.76
C GLY A 63 -20.70 2.84 22.40
N SER A 64 -19.65 2.38 23.11
CA SER A 64 -18.66 3.27 23.75
C SER A 64 -17.60 3.79 22.78
N ILE A 65 -17.47 3.19 21.58
CA ILE A 65 -16.63 3.67 20.49
C ILE A 65 -17.51 3.76 19.23
N LYS A 66 -17.62 4.97 18.67
CA LYS A 66 -18.40 5.25 17.46
C LYS A 66 -17.52 5.48 16.23
N ARG A 67 -16.31 5.96 16.42
CA ARG A 67 -15.32 6.23 15.38
C ARG A 67 -14.04 5.49 15.75
N LEU A 68 -13.70 4.46 14.98
CA LEU A 68 -12.57 3.58 15.27
C LEU A 68 -11.64 3.51 14.06
N ILE A 69 -10.37 3.76 14.27
CA ILE A 69 -9.29 3.46 13.34
C ILE A 69 -8.42 2.35 13.95
N ILE A 70 -8.17 1.29 13.19
CA ILE A 70 -7.21 0.23 13.55
C ILE A 70 -6.10 0.25 12.51
N ASN A 71 -4.90 0.63 12.92
CA ASN A 71 -3.70 0.57 12.09
C ASN A 71 -2.86 -0.65 12.47
N ILE A 72 -2.67 -1.56 11.53
CA ILE A 72 -1.99 -2.84 11.77
C ILE A 72 -1.34 -3.35 10.47
N PRO A 73 -0.19 -4.06 10.52
CA PRO A 73 0.50 -4.57 9.35
C PRO A 73 -0.34 -5.54 8.51
N PRO A 74 0.03 -5.75 7.23
CA PRO A 74 -0.65 -6.68 6.35
C PRO A 74 -0.52 -8.13 6.83
N GLY A 75 -1.61 -8.90 6.71
CA GLY A 75 -1.64 -10.33 7.05
C GLY A 75 -1.65 -10.65 8.55
N TYR A 76 -2.10 -9.73 9.41
CA TYR A 76 -2.26 -9.91 10.86
C TYR A 76 -3.71 -10.18 11.27
N GLY A 77 -4.53 -10.76 10.40
CA GLY A 77 -5.90 -11.17 10.71
C GLY A 77 -6.92 -10.04 10.79
N LYS A 78 -6.57 -8.81 10.39
CA LYS A 78 -7.42 -7.61 10.52
C LYS A 78 -8.81 -7.79 9.88
N THR A 79 -8.87 -8.26 8.64
CA THR A 79 -10.11 -8.46 7.89
C THR A 79 -10.97 -9.57 8.51
N GLU A 80 -10.35 -10.68 8.95
CA GLU A 80 -11.08 -11.78 9.62
C GLU A 80 -11.78 -11.31 10.88
N LEU A 81 -11.09 -10.51 11.73
CA LEU A 81 -11.66 -10.00 12.97
C LEU A 81 -12.64 -8.85 12.75
N ALA A 82 -12.18 -7.77 12.10
CA ALA A 82 -12.91 -6.51 12.10
C ALA A 82 -13.89 -6.34 10.95
N VAL A 83 -13.90 -7.27 9.97
CA VAL A 83 -14.89 -7.29 8.88
C VAL A 83 -15.77 -8.54 8.99
N ILE A 84 -15.18 -9.72 8.75
CA ILE A 84 -15.93 -10.95 8.53
C ILE A 84 -16.68 -11.36 9.81
N ASN A 85 -15.95 -11.60 10.89
CA ASN A 85 -16.57 -12.01 12.16
C ASN A 85 -17.34 -10.87 12.84
N PHE A 86 -16.91 -9.60 12.65
CA PHE A 86 -17.63 -8.46 13.19
C PHE A 86 -19.04 -8.34 12.58
N ILE A 87 -19.16 -8.43 11.26
CA ILE A 87 -20.47 -8.37 10.57
C ILE A 87 -21.33 -9.57 10.94
N ALA A 88 -20.76 -10.80 10.93
CA ALA A 88 -21.49 -12.01 11.29
C ALA A 88 -22.03 -11.93 12.74
N ARG A 89 -21.22 -11.47 13.70
CA ARG A 89 -21.65 -11.26 15.09
C ARG A 89 -22.69 -10.14 15.18
N GLY A 90 -22.56 -9.09 14.39
CA GLY A 90 -23.55 -8.02 14.35
C GLY A 90 -24.94 -8.51 13.94
N PHE A 91 -25.05 -9.45 13.00
CA PHE A 91 -26.33 -10.12 12.67
C PHE A 91 -26.80 -11.09 13.76
N ALA A 92 -25.89 -11.69 14.53
CA ALA A 92 -26.22 -12.48 15.70
C ALA A 92 -26.83 -11.64 16.85
N ILE A 93 -26.33 -10.41 17.00
CA ILE A 93 -26.87 -9.43 17.98
C ILE A 93 -28.22 -8.90 17.50
N ASN A 94 -28.29 -8.48 16.24
CA ASN A 94 -29.50 -7.91 15.65
C ASN A 94 -29.60 -8.30 14.18
N PRO A 95 -30.52 -9.23 13.79
CA PRO A 95 -30.68 -9.70 12.41
C PRO A 95 -31.19 -8.60 11.46
N ARG A 96 -31.66 -7.46 11.99
CA ARG A 96 -32.05 -6.27 11.22
C ARG A 96 -30.90 -5.34 10.90
N SER A 97 -29.71 -5.59 11.44
CA SER A 97 -28.53 -4.74 11.26
C SER A 97 -28.24 -4.44 9.80
N ARG A 98 -27.78 -3.20 9.53
CA ARG A 98 -27.47 -2.71 8.20
C ARG A 98 -26.01 -2.35 8.10
N PHE A 99 -25.29 -3.05 7.25
CA PHE A 99 -23.87 -2.85 7.05
C PHE A 99 -23.56 -2.31 5.66
N ILE A 100 -22.55 -1.42 5.61
CA ILE A 100 -21.84 -1.08 4.39
C ILE A 100 -20.39 -1.49 4.60
N HIS A 101 -19.83 -2.29 3.69
CA HIS A 101 -18.44 -2.68 3.67
C HIS A 101 -17.78 -2.16 2.40
N ALA A 102 -16.69 -1.42 2.55
CA ALA A 102 -15.89 -0.86 1.46
C ALA A 102 -14.44 -1.32 1.55
N SER A 103 -13.84 -1.69 0.42
CA SER A 103 -12.41 -2.00 0.30
C SER A 103 -11.86 -1.36 -0.97
N TYR A 104 -10.51 -1.29 -1.17
CA TYR A 104 -9.95 -0.68 -2.37
C TYR A 104 -10.39 -1.37 -3.67
N ALA A 105 -10.68 -2.66 -3.63
CA ALA A 105 -11.10 -3.43 -4.80
C ALA A 105 -12.43 -4.15 -4.57
N GLU A 106 -13.32 -4.11 -5.58
CA GLU A 106 -14.61 -4.78 -5.51
C GLU A 106 -14.50 -6.30 -5.28
N PRO A 107 -13.61 -7.06 -5.98
CA PRO A 107 -13.47 -8.49 -5.74
C PRO A 107 -13.17 -8.84 -4.27
N LEU A 108 -12.37 -8.03 -3.56
CA LEU A 108 -12.07 -8.25 -2.15
C LEU A 108 -13.30 -7.99 -1.27
N ALA A 109 -14.04 -6.90 -1.52
CA ALA A 109 -15.25 -6.62 -0.78
C ALA A 109 -16.31 -7.73 -0.98
N LEU A 110 -16.44 -8.27 -2.19
CA LEU A 110 -17.35 -9.35 -2.52
C LEU A 110 -16.94 -10.69 -1.88
N ASP A 111 -15.64 -10.99 -1.82
CA ASP A 111 -15.10 -12.16 -1.15
C ASP A 111 -15.36 -12.11 0.36
N ASN A 112 -15.09 -10.98 1.00
CA ASN A 112 -15.40 -10.76 2.40
C ASN A 112 -16.90 -10.93 2.69
N SER A 113 -17.77 -10.36 1.84
CA SER A 113 -19.22 -10.53 1.93
C SER A 113 -19.65 -11.99 1.82
N THR A 114 -19.00 -12.76 0.96
CA THR A 114 -19.26 -14.21 0.82
C THR A 114 -18.85 -14.94 2.10
N LYS A 115 -17.66 -14.66 2.65
CA LYS A 115 -17.18 -15.26 3.90
C LYS A 115 -18.09 -14.94 5.10
N VAL A 116 -18.69 -13.75 5.14
CA VAL A 116 -19.72 -13.42 6.15
C VAL A 116 -20.91 -14.35 6.02
N LYS A 117 -21.43 -14.57 4.79
CA LYS A 117 -22.54 -15.51 4.55
C LYS A 117 -22.17 -16.95 4.93
N ASP A 118 -20.94 -17.35 4.64
CA ASP A 118 -20.47 -18.69 5.00
C ASP A 118 -20.54 -18.91 6.51
N ILE A 119 -20.14 -17.93 7.33
CA ILE A 119 -20.27 -18.02 8.79
C ILE A 119 -21.76 -18.08 9.20
N ILE A 120 -22.59 -17.20 8.67
CA ILE A 120 -24.01 -17.16 9.03
C ILE A 120 -24.72 -18.50 8.66
N ASN A 121 -24.29 -19.13 7.59
CA ASN A 121 -24.87 -20.41 7.13
C ASN A 121 -24.32 -21.64 7.86
N LEU A 122 -23.32 -21.51 8.74
CA LEU A 122 -22.83 -22.63 9.54
C LEU A 122 -23.97 -23.21 10.42
N GLU A 123 -23.99 -24.52 10.58
CA GLU A 123 -24.99 -25.20 11.37
C GLU A 123 -24.98 -24.71 12.83
N GLY A 124 -23.77 -24.55 13.43
CA GLY A 124 -23.59 -24.01 14.76
C GLY A 124 -24.09 -22.58 14.90
N TYR A 125 -23.87 -21.73 13.90
CA TYR A 125 -24.39 -20.35 13.92
C TYR A 125 -25.95 -20.36 13.86
N GLN A 126 -26.54 -21.11 12.93
CA GLN A 126 -27.99 -21.20 12.76
C GLN A 126 -28.68 -21.82 13.96
N ALA A 127 -28.02 -22.73 14.67
CA ALA A 127 -28.52 -23.30 15.91
C ALA A 127 -28.67 -22.29 17.05
N HIS A 128 -27.81 -21.25 17.06
CA HIS A 128 -27.85 -20.16 18.05
C HIS A 128 -28.73 -18.98 17.57
N TRP A 129 -28.56 -18.59 16.30
CA TRP A 129 -29.23 -17.42 15.70
C TRP A 129 -29.76 -17.79 14.31
N PRO A 130 -31.06 -18.06 14.15
CA PRO A 130 -31.64 -18.48 12.87
C PRO A 130 -31.81 -17.29 11.90
N VAL A 131 -30.66 -16.67 11.49
CA VAL A 131 -30.64 -15.57 10.51
C VAL A 131 -30.79 -16.13 9.10
N ARG A 132 -31.89 -15.81 8.42
CA ARG A 132 -32.20 -16.31 7.07
C ARG A 132 -31.97 -15.22 6.02
N MET A 133 -31.39 -15.61 4.88
CA MET A 133 -31.23 -14.72 3.72
C MET A 133 -32.51 -14.72 2.88
N ARG A 134 -32.81 -13.58 2.29
CA ARG A 134 -33.89 -13.45 1.29
C ARG A 134 -33.41 -14.03 -0.04
N ALA A 135 -34.18 -14.98 -0.58
CA ALA A 135 -33.83 -15.64 -1.84
C ALA A 135 -33.86 -14.71 -3.08
N ASP A 136 -34.65 -13.63 -3.02
CA ASP A 136 -34.77 -12.63 -4.10
C ASP A 136 -33.69 -11.54 -4.07
N GLN A 137 -32.89 -11.47 -3.01
CA GLN A 137 -31.81 -10.48 -2.83
C GLN A 137 -30.59 -11.11 -2.14
N ASP A 138 -29.91 -11.99 -2.85
CA ASP A 138 -28.76 -12.76 -2.34
C ASP A 138 -27.51 -12.66 -3.25
N ALA A 139 -27.26 -11.49 -3.83
CA ALA A 139 -26.04 -11.25 -4.60
C ALA A 139 -24.83 -11.00 -3.67
N LYS A 140 -23.62 -11.33 -4.13
CA LYS A 140 -22.38 -11.14 -3.35
C LYS A 140 -22.19 -9.68 -2.89
N GLY A 141 -22.54 -8.71 -3.73
CA GLY A 141 -22.40 -7.28 -3.43
C GLY A 141 -23.55 -6.67 -2.64
N LEU A 142 -24.67 -7.36 -2.56
CA LEU A 142 -25.86 -6.94 -1.79
C LEU A 142 -26.73 -8.15 -1.47
N TRP A 143 -26.92 -8.41 -0.20
CA TRP A 143 -27.88 -9.38 0.27
C TRP A 143 -28.64 -8.84 1.49
N ARG A 144 -29.79 -9.44 1.73
CA ARG A 144 -30.69 -9.05 2.81
C ARG A 144 -31.11 -10.23 3.66
N THR A 145 -31.35 -9.98 4.95
CA THR A 145 -32.02 -10.94 5.83
C THR A 145 -33.53 -10.85 5.65
N THR A 146 -34.24 -11.91 6.04
CA THR A 146 -35.73 -11.90 6.11
C THR A 146 -36.25 -10.87 7.10
N ASP A 147 -35.45 -10.52 8.10
CA ASP A 147 -35.76 -9.51 9.13
C ASP A 147 -35.56 -8.07 8.67
N GLY A 148 -35.05 -7.86 7.46
CA GLY A 148 -34.84 -6.54 6.86
C GLY A 148 -33.44 -5.92 7.06
N GLY A 149 -32.52 -6.69 7.62
CA GLY A 149 -31.08 -6.32 7.63
C GLY A 149 -30.45 -6.45 6.25
N HIS A 150 -29.26 -5.89 6.06
CA HIS A 150 -28.52 -6.06 4.81
C HIS A 150 -27.01 -5.85 4.98
N LEU A 151 -26.24 -6.43 4.07
CA LEU A 151 -24.86 -6.06 3.79
C LEU A 151 -24.75 -5.53 2.35
N ARG A 152 -24.24 -4.31 2.21
CA ARG A 152 -23.77 -3.75 0.93
C ARG A 152 -22.24 -3.76 0.91
N ALA A 153 -21.66 -4.56 0.02
CA ALA A 153 -20.21 -4.63 -0.21
C ALA A 153 -19.87 -3.99 -1.56
N ALA A 154 -18.84 -3.13 -1.61
CA ALA A 154 -18.43 -2.41 -2.81
C ALA A 154 -16.95 -1.96 -2.72
N ALA A 155 -16.37 -1.53 -3.85
CA ALA A 155 -15.10 -0.81 -3.78
C ALA A 155 -15.29 0.59 -3.19
N ALA A 156 -14.28 1.09 -2.46
CA ALA A 156 -14.31 2.40 -1.81
C ALA A 156 -14.52 3.56 -2.81
N GLY A 157 -14.06 3.40 -4.06
CA GLY A 157 -14.29 4.36 -5.15
C GLY A 157 -15.65 4.25 -5.84
N GLN A 158 -16.41 3.17 -5.62
CA GLN A 158 -17.69 2.94 -6.29
C GLN A 158 -18.88 3.66 -5.61
N PRO A 159 -19.99 3.85 -6.35
CA PRO A 159 -21.22 4.39 -5.79
C PRO A 159 -21.83 3.43 -4.74
N ILE A 160 -22.12 3.97 -3.55
CA ILE A 160 -22.87 3.30 -2.49
C ILE A 160 -24.18 4.05 -2.16
N THR A 161 -24.65 4.87 -3.10
CA THR A 161 -25.89 5.63 -2.97
C THR A 161 -27.10 4.71 -2.84
N GLY A 162 -28.10 5.15 -2.08
CA GLY A 162 -29.32 4.35 -1.83
C GLY A 162 -29.24 3.39 -0.64
N PHE A 163 -28.03 3.21 -0.05
CA PHE A 163 -27.85 2.38 1.14
C PHE A 163 -27.42 3.22 2.34
N ARG A 164 -27.79 2.77 3.54
CA ARG A 164 -27.35 3.35 4.81
C ARG A 164 -26.89 2.26 5.76
N ALA A 165 -25.85 2.56 6.54
CA ALA A 165 -25.46 1.77 7.70
C ALA A 165 -26.29 2.19 8.91
N GLY A 166 -26.70 1.22 9.71
CA GLY A 166 -27.54 1.45 10.88
C GLY A 166 -29.03 1.68 10.58
N ILE A 167 -29.83 1.86 11.63
CA ILE A 167 -31.27 2.07 11.59
C ILE A 167 -31.62 3.29 12.45
N LEU A 168 -32.31 4.27 11.89
CA LEU A 168 -32.54 5.59 12.50
C LEU A 168 -33.35 5.53 13.83
N ALA A 169 -34.33 4.66 13.92
CA ALA A 169 -35.29 4.63 15.02
C ALA A 169 -35.15 3.39 15.92
N GLU A 170 -33.93 2.84 16.03
CA GLU A 170 -33.71 1.63 16.82
C GLU A 170 -32.52 1.82 17.76
N GLU A 171 -32.69 1.51 19.05
CA GLU A 171 -31.65 1.62 20.07
C GLU A 171 -30.66 0.44 20.00
N GLY A 172 -29.44 0.67 20.48
CA GLY A 172 -28.37 -0.32 20.52
C GLY A 172 -27.65 -0.48 19.19
N PHE A 173 -27.03 -1.64 18.98
CA PHE A 173 -26.26 -1.91 17.79
C PHE A 173 -27.15 -2.28 16.61
N THR A 174 -27.13 -1.48 15.56
CA THR A 174 -27.99 -1.65 14.37
C THR A 174 -27.21 -1.79 13.07
N GLY A 175 -25.88 -1.98 13.14
CA GLY A 175 -24.99 -2.10 12.00
C GLY A 175 -23.82 -1.12 12.06
N ALA A 176 -23.02 -1.08 11.01
CA ALA A 176 -21.83 -0.26 10.91
C ALA A 176 -21.44 0.07 9.47
N LEU A 177 -20.69 1.13 9.29
CA LEU A 177 -19.87 1.36 8.10
C LEU A 177 -18.45 0.83 8.37
N ILE A 178 -17.98 -0.09 7.53
CA ILE A 178 -16.65 -0.70 7.68
C ILE A 178 -15.84 -0.45 6.42
N ILE A 179 -14.68 0.16 6.58
CA ILE A 179 -13.77 0.51 5.49
C ILE A 179 -12.45 -0.24 5.73
N ASP A 180 -12.15 -1.21 4.86
CA ASP A 180 -10.98 -2.08 4.96
C ASP A 180 -10.02 -1.79 3.81
N ASP A 181 -8.83 -1.27 4.12
CA ASP A 181 -7.80 -0.86 3.16
C ASP A 181 -8.40 -0.08 1.97
N PRO A 182 -8.84 1.19 2.13
CA PRO A 182 -9.58 1.92 1.09
C PRO A 182 -8.71 2.28 -0.13
N LEU A 183 -7.40 2.21 -0.02
CA LEU A 183 -6.40 2.47 -1.06
C LEU A 183 -5.36 1.37 -1.07
N LYS A 184 -4.98 0.88 -2.25
CA LYS A 184 -3.91 -0.12 -2.35
C LYS A 184 -2.52 0.53 -2.19
N PRO A 185 -1.51 -0.22 -1.72
CA PRO A 185 -0.16 0.31 -1.51
C PRO A 185 0.45 1.00 -2.73
N ASP A 186 0.32 0.42 -3.93
CA ASP A 186 0.86 0.98 -5.18
C ASP A 186 0.29 2.35 -5.55
N ASP A 187 -0.93 2.66 -5.08
CA ASP A 187 -1.60 3.93 -5.36
C ASP A 187 -1.34 5.00 -4.29
N ALA A 188 -0.69 4.62 -3.18
CA ALA A 188 -0.50 5.50 -2.03
C ALA A 188 0.45 6.67 -2.30
N SER A 189 1.41 6.52 -3.21
CA SER A 189 2.29 7.60 -3.67
C SER A 189 1.59 8.63 -4.56
N SER A 190 0.45 8.26 -5.17
CA SER A 190 -0.31 9.12 -6.07
C SER A 190 -1.19 10.11 -5.31
N ASP A 191 -0.82 11.40 -5.32
CA ASP A 191 -1.59 12.49 -4.69
C ASP A 191 -3.05 12.56 -5.20
N PRO A 192 -3.35 12.47 -6.52
CA PRO A 192 -4.72 12.45 -7.00
C PRO A 192 -5.55 11.30 -6.44
N LYS A 193 -4.96 10.09 -6.31
CA LYS A 193 -5.66 8.92 -5.79
C LYS A 193 -5.92 9.05 -4.28
N ARG A 194 -4.95 9.54 -3.51
CA ARG A 194 -5.15 9.82 -2.08
C ARG A 194 -6.27 10.84 -1.89
N LYS A 195 -6.20 11.99 -2.56
CA LYS A 195 -7.22 13.04 -2.50
C LYS A 195 -8.60 12.54 -2.91
N PHE A 196 -8.69 11.70 -3.93
CA PHE A 196 -9.95 11.08 -4.34
C PHE A 196 -10.57 10.24 -3.22
N ILE A 197 -9.80 9.34 -2.59
CA ILE A 197 -10.29 8.50 -1.49
C ILE A 197 -10.59 9.34 -0.25
N ASN A 198 -9.76 10.32 0.09
CA ASN A 198 -9.98 11.21 1.23
C ASN A 198 -11.29 12.00 1.08
N ALA A 199 -11.54 12.57 -0.10
CA ALA A 199 -12.78 13.28 -0.40
C ALA A 199 -14.04 12.39 -0.31
N ARG A 200 -13.91 11.06 -0.41
CA ARG A 200 -15.03 10.13 -0.27
C ARG A 200 -15.65 10.17 1.13
N TRP A 201 -14.87 10.52 2.17
CA TRP A 201 -15.42 10.70 3.51
C TRP A 201 -16.54 11.72 3.52
N GLU A 202 -16.27 12.95 3.10
CA GLU A 202 -17.26 14.03 3.11
C GLU A 202 -18.35 13.84 2.06
N ASN A 203 -17.96 13.48 0.84
CA ASN A 203 -18.88 13.44 -0.30
C ASN A 203 -19.80 12.20 -0.28
N THR A 204 -19.42 11.13 0.42
CA THR A 204 -20.14 9.87 0.31
C THR A 204 -20.33 9.16 1.66
N PHE A 205 -19.26 8.77 2.33
CA PHE A 205 -19.34 7.84 3.47
C PHE A 205 -20.15 8.41 4.64
N LYS A 206 -19.87 9.63 5.05
CA LYS A 206 -20.53 10.30 6.17
C LYS A 206 -22.05 10.35 5.99
N SER A 207 -22.52 10.65 4.77
CA SER A 207 -23.95 10.72 4.45
C SER A 207 -24.63 9.33 4.37
N ARG A 208 -23.89 8.25 4.49
CA ARG A 208 -24.44 6.86 4.52
C ARG A 208 -24.74 6.36 5.92
N LEU A 209 -24.43 7.10 6.94
CA LEU A 209 -24.84 6.75 8.31
C LEU A 209 -26.30 7.13 8.53
N ALA A 210 -27.08 6.26 9.18
CA ALA A 210 -28.49 6.52 9.49
C ALA A 210 -28.61 7.64 10.55
N HIS A 211 -27.66 7.68 11.49
CA HIS A 211 -27.50 8.71 12.52
C HIS A 211 -26.03 8.75 13.00
N GLU A 212 -25.66 9.73 13.81
CA GLU A 212 -24.27 9.97 14.26
C GLU A 212 -23.69 8.85 15.13
N ASP A 213 -24.55 8.12 15.82
CA ASP A 213 -24.14 7.01 16.70
C ASP A 213 -23.83 5.71 15.97
N VAL A 214 -24.12 5.61 14.68
CA VAL A 214 -23.74 4.45 13.87
C VAL A 214 -22.22 4.36 13.82
N PRO A 215 -21.65 3.22 14.26
CA PRO A 215 -20.21 3.10 14.28
C PRO A 215 -19.59 3.08 12.89
N VAL A 216 -18.43 3.72 12.78
CA VAL A 216 -17.54 3.65 11.62
C VAL A 216 -16.25 3.01 12.05
N ILE A 217 -15.85 1.95 11.35
CA ILE A 217 -14.62 1.21 11.60
C ILE A 217 -13.75 1.33 10.35
N VAL A 218 -12.57 1.89 10.49
CA VAL A 218 -11.56 1.96 9.44
C VAL A 218 -10.40 1.05 9.85
N ILE A 219 -10.12 0.05 9.03
CA ILE A 219 -9.01 -0.87 9.26
C ILE A 219 -8.06 -0.76 8.09
N MET A 220 -6.83 -0.37 8.35
CA MET A 220 -5.84 -0.26 7.30
C MET A 220 -4.41 -0.29 7.85
N GLN A 221 -3.47 -0.67 7.01
CA GLN A 221 -2.08 -0.30 7.23
C GLN A 221 -1.89 1.17 6.87
N ARG A 222 -0.98 1.86 7.54
CA ARG A 222 -0.61 3.22 7.15
C ARG A 222 0.22 3.15 5.86
N LEU A 223 -0.06 4.02 4.92
CA LEU A 223 0.59 4.00 3.61
C LEU A 223 1.32 5.31 3.30
N HIS A 224 0.83 6.42 3.82
CA HIS A 224 1.35 7.76 3.57
C HIS A 224 0.97 8.69 4.73
N VAL A 225 1.71 9.78 4.93
CA VAL A 225 1.37 10.79 5.96
C VAL A 225 0.00 11.42 5.72
N GLU A 226 -0.43 11.55 4.47
CA GLU A 226 -1.74 12.08 4.06
C GLU A 226 -2.68 10.96 3.58
N ASP A 227 -2.57 9.76 4.14
CA ASP A 227 -3.49 8.67 3.80
C ASP A 227 -4.89 8.88 4.40
N PHE A 228 -5.80 7.96 4.12
CA PHE A 228 -7.19 8.08 4.58
C PHE A 228 -7.32 8.13 6.10
N ALA A 229 -6.48 7.39 6.84
CA ALA A 229 -6.49 7.45 8.30
C ALA A 229 -6.04 8.83 8.81
N ALA A 230 -4.95 9.40 8.26
CA ALA A 230 -4.53 10.75 8.60
C ALA A 230 -5.61 11.79 8.29
N HIS A 231 -6.23 11.72 7.11
CA HIS A 231 -7.31 12.62 6.73
C HIS A 231 -8.47 12.58 7.73
N LEU A 232 -8.86 11.40 8.19
CA LEU A 232 -9.94 11.29 9.20
C LEU A 232 -9.55 11.90 10.53
N MET A 233 -8.35 11.65 11.01
CA MET A 233 -7.85 12.17 12.27
C MET A 233 -7.70 13.69 12.29
N GLU A 234 -7.22 14.26 11.19
CA GLU A 234 -6.87 15.70 11.11
C GLU A 234 -7.99 16.56 10.55
N ASN A 235 -8.77 16.06 9.60
CA ASN A 235 -9.64 16.90 8.77
C ASN A 235 -11.13 16.57 8.84
N SER A 236 -11.54 15.45 9.44
CA SER A 236 -12.96 15.05 9.47
C SER A 236 -13.83 15.89 10.42
N GLY A 237 -13.21 16.62 11.36
CA GLY A 237 -13.90 17.34 12.43
C GLY A 237 -14.52 16.43 13.51
N GLU A 238 -14.29 15.12 13.46
CA GLU A 238 -14.79 14.13 14.42
C GLU A 238 -13.66 13.61 15.30
N GLU A 239 -13.99 13.16 16.53
CA GLU A 239 -13.02 12.50 17.41
C GLU A 239 -12.91 11.03 17.05
N TRP A 240 -11.69 10.54 16.82
CA TRP A 240 -11.41 9.15 16.46
C TRP A 240 -10.64 8.40 17.55
N HIS A 241 -11.15 7.25 17.91
CA HIS A 241 -10.40 6.29 18.72
C HIS A 241 -9.43 5.54 17.82
N VAL A 242 -8.16 5.53 18.17
CA VAL A 242 -7.10 4.95 17.34
C VAL A 242 -6.40 3.81 18.09
N LEU A 243 -6.46 2.61 17.54
CA LEU A 243 -5.66 1.46 17.95
C LEU A 243 -4.53 1.28 16.92
N GLN A 244 -3.31 1.59 17.33
CA GLN A 244 -2.13 1.46 16.48
C GLN A 244 -1.29 0.28 16.96
N LEU A 245 -1.02 -0.67 16.05
CA LEU A 245 -0.32 -1.93 16.32
C LEU A 245 0.85 -2.09 15.35
N PRO A 246 2.03 -1.56 15.66
CA PRO A 246 3.22 -1.73 14.82
C PRO A 246 3.75 -3.16 14.87
N VAL A 247 4.50 -3.57 13.84
CA VAL A 247 5.11 -4.92 13.75
C VAL A 247 6.08 -5.23 14.89
N LEU A 248 6.74 -4.20 15.43
CA LEU A 248 7.61 -4.24 16.59
C LEU A 248 7.04 -3.29 17.64
N ILE A 249 6.70 -3.82 18.81
CA ILE A 249 6.25 -3.04 19.94
C ILE A 249 7.47 -2.50 20.70
N GLU A 250 7.49 -1.20 20.92
CA GLU A 250 8.51 -0.45 21.66
C GLU A 250 7.83 0.56 22.60
N GLY A 251 7.02 0.04 23.53
CA GLY A 251 6.14 0.84 24.39
C GLY A 251 4.82 1.20 23.72
N GLU A 252 4.03 2.07 24.36
CA GLU A 252 2.77 2.58 23.79
C GLU A 252 3.04 3.57 22.65
N CYS A 253 2.16 3.56 21.66
CA CYS A 253 2.30 4.45 20.53
C CYS A 253 1.95 5.90 20.90
N GLU A 254 2.73 6.85 20.40
CA GLU A 254 2.41 8.28 20.51
C GLU A 254 1.14 8.62 19.71
N ALA A 255 0.37 9.59 20.23
CA ALA A 255 -0.81 10.05 19.53
C ALA A 255 -0.41 10.76 18.21
N PRO A 256 -1.00 10.36 17.07
CA PRO A 256 -0.82 11.09 15.83
C PRO A 256 -1.46 12.48 15.92
N GLN A 257 -1.13 13.35 14.95
CA GLN A 257 -1.79 14.65 14.85
C GLN A 257 -3.29 14.49 14.59
N GLY A 258 -4.09 15.41 15.13
CA GLY A 258 -5.52 15.46 14.91
C GLY A 258 -6.36 15.30 16.19
N ASN A 259 -7.67 15.10 16.01
CA ASN A 259 -8.62 14.90 17.10
C ASN A 259 -8.74 13.40 17.41
N VAL A 260 -7.85 12.88 18.26
CA VAL A 260 -7.69 11.44 18.50
C VAL A 260 -7.69 11.09 19.99
N VAL A 261 -8.27 9.93 20.28
CA VAL A 261 -8.17 9.24 21.56
C VAL A 261 -7.43 7.92 21.34
N MET A 262 -6.17 7.83 21.80
CA MET A 262 -5.40 6.61 21.68
C MET A 262 -5.99 5.50 22.54
N ILE A 263 -6.11 4.32 21.96
CA ILE A 263 -6.43 3.10 22.70
C ILE A 263 -5.11 2.42 23.08
N PRO A 264 -4.76 2.39 24.37
CA PRO A 264 -3.55 1.72 24.79
C PRO A 264 -3.63 0.21 24.48
N HIS A 265 -2.58 -0.33 23.89
CA HIS A 265 -2.55 -1.76 23.57
C HIS A 265 -2.07 -2.63 24.74
N GLY A 266 -1.27 -2.10 25.67
CA GLY A 266 -0.77 -2.82 26.84
C GLY A 266 0.08 -4.05 26.49
N LEU A 267 0.69 -4.10 25.30
CA LEU A 267 1.48 -5.23 24.85
C LEU A 267 2.94 -5.08 25.30
N PRO A 268 3.63 -6.18 25.62
CA PRO A 268 5.05 -6.14 25.94
C PRO A 268 5.89 -5.82 24.71
N ASP A 269 7.09 -5.25 24.93
CA ASP A 269 8.06 -4.97 23.88
C ASP A 269 8.48 -6.24 23.14
N GLY A 270 8.53 -6.15 21.82
CA GLY A 270 8.89 -7.27 20.95
C GLY A 270 8.06 -7.35 19.68
N PRO A 271 8.27 -8.41 18.88
CA PRO A 271 7.45 -8.64 17.70
C PRO A 271 5.96 -8.73 18.04
N LEU A 272 5.11 -8.02 17.29
CA LEU A 272 3.65 -8.06 17.47
C LEU A 272 3.10 -9.49 17.36
N TRP A 273 3.69 -10.28 16.47
CA TRP A 273 3.39 -11.70 16.28
C TRP A 273 4.65 -12.47 15.90
N GLU A 274 5.34 -13.01 16.87
CA GLU A 274 6.63 -13.67 16.68
C GLU A 274 6.56 -14.89 15.76
N GLN A 275 5.44 -15.63 15.77
CA GLN A 275 5.21 -16.77 14.86
C GLN A 275 5.16 -16.34 13.39
N LYS A 276 4.85 -15.06 13.12
CA LYS A 276 4.77 -14.51 11.76
C LYS A 276 6.05 -13.78 11.36
N HIS A 277 6.57 -12.93 12.24
CA HIS A 277 7.82 -12.20 12.01
C HIS A 277 8.67 -12.23 13.28
N THR A 278 9.84 -12.88 13.20
CA THR A 278 10.86 -12.78 14.23
C THR A 278 11.55 -11.41 14.19
N ARG A 279 12.34 -11.08 15.22
CA ARG A 279 13.13 -9.84 15.22
C ARG A 279 14.09 -9.73 14.03
N GLU A 280 14.69 -10.85 13.61
CA GLU A 280 15.59 -10.92 12.46
C GLU A 280 14.84 -10.64 11.15
N GLN A 281 13.65 -11.19 10.99
CA GLN A 281 12.81 -10.93 9.82
C GLN A 281 12.33 -9.49 9.77
N ILE A 282 12.00 -8.88 10.92
CA ILE A 282 11.62 -7.46 11.00
C ILE A 282 12.79 -6.57 10.55
N LYS A 283 14.05 -6.87 10.95
CA LYS A 283 15.23 -6.14 10.47
C LYS A 283 15.40 -6.20 8.95
N VAL A 284 14.97 -7.30 8.31
CA VAL A 284 14.98 -7.37 6.84
C VAL A 284 13.96 -6.41 6.23
N LEU A 285 12.79 -6.21 6.87
CA LEU A 285 11.78 -5.24 6.41
C LEU A 285 12.28 -3.79 6.47
N GLU A 286 13.19 -3.47 7.38
CA GLU A 286 13.79 -2.13 7.53
C GLU A 286 14.64 -1.71 6.32
N HIS A 287 15.06 -2.65 5.46
CA HIS A 287 15.77 -2.33 4.20
C HIS A 287 14.90 -1.52 3.22
N SER A 288 13.60 -1.46 3.43
CA SER A 288 12.68 -0.63 2.66
C SER A 288 12.05 0.43 3.58
N PRO A 289 12.73 1.53 3.92
CA PRO A 289 12.35 2.45 5.01
C PRO A 289 10.93 3.01 4.88
N MET A 290 10.49 3.35 3.66
CA MET A 290 9.14 3.88 3.42
C MET A 290 8.05 2.83 3.66
N VAL A 291 8.26 1.62 3.12
CA VAL A 291 7.34 0.50 3.32
C VAL A 291 7.31 0.12 4.80
N TYR A 292 8.48 0.04 5.43
CA TYR A 292 8.59 -0.30 6.85
C TYR A 292 7.90 0.73 7.74
N SER A 293 8.23 2.02 7.57
CA SER A 293 7.66 3.10 8.39
C SER A 293 6.14 3.17 8.26
N GLY A 294 5.61 3.01 7.05
CA GLY A 294 4.17 3.01 6.81
C GLY A 294 3.53 1.69 7.19
N GLN A 295 3.70 0.66 6.36
CA GLN A 295 2.92 -0.58 6.45
C GLN A 295 3.22 -1.42 7.69
N TYR A 296 4.44 -1.35 8.23
CA TYR A 296 4.86 -2.19 9.36
C TYR A 296 4.96 -1.42 10.68
N LYS A 297 5.55 -0.24 10.70
CA LYS A 297 5.65 0.59 11.91
C LYS A 297 4.39 1.42 12.19
N GLN A 298 3.47 1.52 11.22
CA GLN A 298 2.25 2.33 11.27
C GLN A 298 2.50 3.84 11.51
N SER A 299 3.70 4.30 11.23
CA SER A 299 4.14 5.69 11.35
C SER A 299 4.81 6.11 10.06
N PRO A 300 4.04 6.39 8.99
CA PRO A 300 4.61 6.76 7.71
C PRO A 300 5.44 8.04 7.89
N ILE A 301 6.60 8.03 7.29
CA ILE A 301 7.45 9.21 7.19
C ILE A 301 7.06 9.99 5.93
N VAL A 302 7.12 11.31 6.01
CA VAL A 302 7.03 12.13 4.81
C VAL A 302 8.22 11.72 3.94
N ALA A 303 7.94 11.38 2.69
CA ALA A 303 8.96 11.51 1.66
C ALA A 303 9.23 13.02 1.49
N GLY A 304 9.67 13.65 2.52
CA GLY A 304 9.75 15.08 2.62
C GLY A 304 11.04 15.52 3.25
N GLY A 305 11.76 16.17 2.44
CA GLY A 305 13.11 16.64 2.57
C GLY A 305 13.97 15.73 1.75
N ASN A 306 14.07 16.00 0.45
CA ASN A 306 15.09 15.47 -0.46
C ASN A 306 15.34 13.97 -0.28
N LEU A 307 14.62 13.11 -1.01
CA LEU A 307 14.87 11.66 -1.05
C LEU A 307 16.37 11.39 -1.24
N PHE A 308 17.01 12.29 -1.97
CA PHE A 308 18.42 12.32 -2.24
C PHE A 308 19.08 13.52 -1.55
N LYS A 309 19.97 13.30 -0.60
CA LYS A 309 20.73 14.37 0.05
C LYS A 309 21.92 14.76 -0.80
N THR A 310 22.16 16.05 -0.94
CA THR A 310 23.27 16.57 -1.78
C THR A 310 24.65 16.14 -1.29
N ASP A 311 24.85 15.96 0.00
CA ASP A 311 26.10 15.49 0.61
C ASP A 311 26.43 14.02 0.33
N TRP A 312 25.45 13.24 -0.14
CA TRP A 312 25.65 11.87 -0.58
C TRP A 312 26.36 11.79 -1.94
N LEU A 313 26.16 12.78 -2.83
CA LEU A 313 26.90 12.87 -4.08
C LEU A 313 28.38 13.18 -3.81
N LYS A 314 29.25 12.44 -4.47
CA LYS A 314 30.70 12.69 -4.42
C LYS A 314 31.13 13.40 -5.69
N GLU A 315 32.17 14.22 -5.58
CA GLU A 315 32.71 14.96 -6.73
C GLU A 315 34.01 14.36 -7.21
N TYR A 316 34.21 14.38 -8.50
CA TYR A 316 35.51 14.04 -9.12
C TYR A 316 35.99 15.14 -10.03
N THR A 317 37.32 15.36 -10.06
CA THR A 317 37.99 16.30 -10.95
C THR A 317 38.57 15.61 -12.16
N VAL A 318 38.98 14.36 -11.99
CA VAL A 318 39.54 13.53 -13.07
C VAL A 318 38.71 12.24 -13.11
N LEU A 319 38.19 11.90 -14.29
CA LEU A 319 37.45 10.67 -14.49
C LEU A 319 38.35 9.45 -14.22
N PRO A 320 38.00 8.56 -13.29
CA PRO A 320 38.83 7.41 -12.97
C PRO A 320 38.72 6.31 -14.05
N GLN A 321 39.44 5.22 -13.84
CA GLN A 321 39.32 4.05 -14.69
C GLN A 321 37.92 3.44 -14.59
N LEU A 322 37.31 3.16 -15.73
CA LEU A 322 35.99 2.60 -15.84
C LEU A 322 36.03 1.18 -16.41
N ALA A 323 35.08 0.34 -15.97
CA ALA A 323 34.88 -1.01 -16.51
C ALA A 323 34.06 -0.97 -17.81
N TRP A 324 33.03 -0.13 -17.85
CA TRP A 324 32.16 0.06 -19.01
C TRP A 324 31.38 1.38 -18.89
N ARG A 325 30.69 1.76 -19.98
CA ARG A 325 29.84 2.96 -20.03
C ARG A 325 28.50 2.69 -20.71
N GLY A 326 27.48 3.49 -20.38
CA GLY A 326 26.15 3.48 -21.00
C GLY A 326 25.54 4.86 -21.08
N ILE A 327 24.60 5.05 -21.98
CA ILE A 327 23.80 6.28 -22.09
C ILE A 327 22.35 5.92 -21.72
N TYR A 328 21.74 6.71 -20.85
CA TYR A 328 20.38 6.52 -20.37
C TYR A 328 19.53 7.70 -20.81
N VAL A 329 18.36 7.42 -21.39
CA VAL A 329 17.53 8.42 -22.05
C VAL A 329 16.10 8.36 -21.56
N ASP A 330 15.62 9.48 -21.07
CA ASP A 330 14.19 9.71 -20.80
C ASP A 330 13.63 10.69 -21.84
N THR A 331 12.52 10.31 -22.51
CA THR A 331 11.96 11.09 -23.61
C THR A 331 10.64 11.74 -23.24
N ALA A 332 10.51 13.05 -23.38
CA ALA A 332 9.27 13.78 -23.16
C ALA A 332 8.14 13.29 -24.11
N GLN A 333 6.92 13.14 -23.59
CA GLN A 333 5.78 12.60 -24.35
C GLN A 333 5.21 13.57 -25.41
N LYS A 334 5.32 14.87 -25.21
CA LYS A 334 4.84 15.90 -26.16
C LYS A 334 5.59 17.21 -25.99
N THR A 335 6.04 17.79 -27.09
CA THR A 335 6.66 19.13 -27.15
C THR A 335 5.71 20.28 -26.78
N LYS A 336 4.40 20.03 -26.62
CA LYS A 336 3.36 21.05 -26.34
C LYS A 336 2.91 21.14 -24.89
N GLU A 337 3.22 20.18 -24.04
CA GLU A 337 2.99 20.33 -22.60
C GLU A 337 4.16 21.10 -22.00
N ARG A 338 3.85 22.19 -21.31
CA ARG A 338 4.77 23.31 -20.96
C ARG A 338 5.97 22.93 -20.10
N ASN A 339 6.10 21.70 -19.62
CA ASN A 339 7.03 21.38 -18.52
C ASN A 339 7.99 20.21 -18.77
N ASP A 340 7.79 19.28 -19.71
CA ASP A 340 8.62 18.07 -19.81
C ASP A 340 9.84 18.25 -20.70
N TYR A 341 11.00 17.86 -20.18
CA TYR A 341 12.28 17.84 -20.90
C TYR A 341 12.65 16.41 -21.26
N THR A 342 13.32 16.26 -22.39
CA THR A 342 14.06 15.04 -22.73
C THR A 342 15.46 15.15 -22.11
N VAL A 343 15.91 14.07 -21.48
CA VAL A 343 17.21 14.01 -20.82
C VAL A 343 18.00 12.81 -21.34
N LEU A 344 19.29 13.05 -21.63
CA LEU A 344 20.27 12.03 -21.99
C LEU A 344 21.44 12.11 -21.02
N GLU A 345 21.76 11.01 -20.35
CA GLU A 345 22.83 10.92 -19.36
C GLU A 345 23.86 9.87 -19.77
N HIS A 346 25.11 10.25 -19.85
CA HIS A 346 26.24 9.36 -20.09
C HIS A 346 26.88 8.96 -18.77
N TRP A 347 26.80 7.68 -18.43
CA TRP A 347 27.30 7.12 -17.18
C TRP A 347 28.43 6.13 -17.39
N GLY A 348 29.34 6.05 -16.42
CA GLY A 348 30.42 5.07 -16.36
C GLY A 348 30.35 4.24 -15.09
N ALA A 349 30.54 2.94 -15.23
CA ALA A 349 30.75 2.02 -14.12
C ALA A 349 32.23 1.99 -13.76
N GLY A 350 32.61 2.52 -12.60
CA GLY A 350 33.97 2.50 -12.10
C GLY A 350 34.47 1.10 -11.76
N VAL A 351 35.76 0.84 -11.93
CA VAL A 351 36.37 -0.39 -11.43
C VAL A 351 36.36 -0.48 -9.90
N ASP A 352 36.10 0.65 -9.23
CA ASP A 352 35.91 0.79 -7.78
C ASP A 352 34.46 0.54 -7.32
N GLY A 353 33.57 0.14 -8.24
CA GLY A 353 32.16 -0.15 -7.96
C GLY A 353 31.25 1.06 -7.85
N LYS A 354 31.72 2.25 -8.23
CA LYS A 354 30.94 3.49 -8.20
C LYS A 354 30.37 3.84 -9.57
N ALA A 355 29.31 4.63 -9.56
CA ALA A 355 28.70 5.21 -10.76
C ALA A 355 29.19 6.64 -10.98
N TYR A 356 29.64 6.93 -12.18
CA TYR A 356 30.19 8.23 -12.58
C TYR A 356 29.33 8.86 -13.67
N LEU A 357 28.65 9.98 -13.37
CA LEU A 357 27.95 10.78 -14.37
C LEU A 357 29.00 11.60 -15.15
N ILE A 358 29.12 11.36 -16.46
CA ILE A 358 30.17 11.93 -17.31
C ILE A 358 29.62 13.14 -18.05
N GLU A 359 28.46 13.02 -18.66
CA GLU A 359 27.84 14.08 -19.44
C GLU A 359 26.32 14.01 -19.32
N LEU A 360 25.66 15.17 -19.36
CA LEU A 360 24.22 15.31 -19.30
C LEU A 360 23.75 16.35 -20.32
N ILE A 361 22.77 15.95 -21.13
CA ILE A 361 22.08 16.83 -22.07
C ILE A 361 20.61 16.87 -21.68
N ARG A 362 20.08 18.08 -21.47
CA ARG A 362 18.67 18.33 -21.18
C ARG A 362 18.12 19.35 -22.17
N GLY A 363 17.02 19.03 -22.81
CA GLY A 363 16.42 19.94 -23.79
C GLY A 363 15.01 19.54 -24.17
N ARG A 364 14.40 20.39 -24.97
CA ARG A 364 13.12 20.10 -25.66
C ARG A 364 13.43 19.89 -27.13
N PHE A 365 13.30 18.67 -27.59
CA PHE A 365 13.68 18.26 -28.91
C PHE A 365 12.48 17.78 -29.72
N GLU A 366 12.38 18.21 -30.96
CA GLU A 366 11.57 17.53 -31.96
C GLU A 366 12.24 16.19 -32.33
N ALA A 367 11.47 15.22 -32.82
CA ALA A 367 11.95 13.86 -33.06
C ALA A 367 13.25 13.79 -33.91
N PRO A 368 13.42 14.57 -35.03
CA PRO A 368 14.66 14.57 -35.81
C PRO A 368 15.86 15.19 -35.05
N GLU A 369 15.59 16.20 -34.23
CA GLU A 369 16.62 16.86 -33.41
C GLU A 369 17.07 15.96 -32.25
N LEU A 370 16.14 15.25 -31.61
CA LEU A 370 16.44 14.25 -30.58
C LEU A 370 17.32 13.14 -31.14
N GLU A 371 16.97 12.59 -32.30
CA GLU A 371 17.80 11.58 -32.97
C GLU A 371 19.21 12.10 -33.24
N LYS A 372 19.33 13.31 -33.79
CA LYS A 372 20.63 13.94 -34.06
C LYS A 372 21.44 14.13 -32.79
N THR A 373 20.80 14.57 -31.70
CA THR A 373 21.43 14.78 -30.37
C THR A 373 21.92 13.46 -29.79
N ALA A 374 21.09 12.41 -29.83
CA ALA A 374 21.45 11.09 -29.33
C ALA A 374 22.64 10.48 -30.10
N LEU A 375 22.65 10.64 -31.44
CA LEU A 375 23.76 10.21 -32.28
C LEU A 375 25.06 11.00 -32.00
N ALA A 376 24.96 12.31 -31.80
CA ALA A 376 26.10 13.15 -31.47
C ALA A 376 26.71 12.77 -30.11
N LEU A 377 25.86 12.54 -29.08
CA LEU A 377 26.32 12.08 -27.78
C LEU A 377 26.96 10.69 -27.86
N TRP A 378 26.36 9.75 -28.62
CA TRP A 378 26.94 8.43 -28.85
C TRP A 378 28.33 8.52 -29.53
N ALA A 379 28.47 9.34 -30.56
CA ALA A 379 29.72 9.56 -31.26
C ALA A 379 30.80 10.20 -30.34
N SER A 380 30.44 11.23 -29.59
CA SER A 380 31.31 11.86 -28.59
C SER A 380 31.75 10.86 -27.53
N ALA A 381 30.80 10.09 -26.95
CA ALA A 381 31.13 9.09 -25.95
C ALA A 381 32.10 8.00 -26.46
N LYS A 382 32.07 7.67 -27.74
CA LYS A 382 32.99 6.71 -28.37
C LYS A 382 34.44 7.25 -28.50
N THR A 383 34.68 8.54 -28.41
CA THR A 383 36.04 9.10 -28.50
C THR A 383 36.90 8.84 -27.28
N LEU A 384 36.26 8.50 -26.12
CA LEU A 384 36.99 8.15 -24.91
C LEU A 384 37.74 6.83 -25.09
N ASN A 385 39.02 6.78 -24.68
CA ASN A 385 39.85 5.59 -24.78
C ASN A 385 39.25 4.39 -24.04
N PRO A 386 38.91 3.29 -24.74
CA PRO A 386 38.27 2.13 -24.13
C PRO A 386 39.17 1.38 -23.13
N GLU A 387 40.50 1.43 -23.27
CA GLU A 387 41.44 0.78 -22.35
C GLU A 387 41.40 1.43 -20.96
N THR A 388 41.20 2.76 -20.90
CA THR A 388 41.13 3.52 -19.64
C THR A 388 39.69 3.63 -19.13
N TYR A 389 38.75 3.91 -20.05
CA TYR A 389 37.39 4.28 -19.69
C TYR A 389 36.33 3.19 -20.07
N GLY A 390 36.77 1.98 -20.37
CA GLY A 390 35.86 0.88 -20.74
C GLY A 390 35.13 1.13 -22.06
N TYR A 391 34.43 0.10 -22.54
CA TYR A 391 33.64 0.22 -23.78
C TYR A 391 32.29 0.87 -23.49
N LEU A 392 31.83 1.71 -24.44
CA LEU A 392 30.45 2.17 -24.48
C LEU A 392 29.57 1.01 -24.98
N ARG A 393 28.75 0.45 -24.07
CA ARG A 393 28.04 -0.82 -24.32
C ARG A 393 26.68 -0.60 -24.99
N LYS A 394 25.90 0.40 -24.55
CA LYS A 394 24.50 0.52 -24.95
C LYS A 394 23.94 1.92 -24.71
N MET A 395 22.80 2.18 -25.34
CA MET A 395 21.89 3.25 -25.00
C MET A 395 20.58 2.64 -24.46
N VAL A 396 20.18 3.03 -23.27
CA VAL A 396 18.91 2.62 -22.63
C VAL A 396 17.89 3.70 -22.89
N VAL A 397 16.77 3.36 -23.50
CA VAL A 397 15.71 4.32 -23.85
C VAL A 397 14.38 3.79 -23.31
N GLU A 398 13.60 4.65 -22.63
CA GLU A 398 12.28 4.27 -22.19
C GLU A 398 11.36 3.96 -23.38
N ASP A 399 10.75 2.76 -23.37
CA ASP A 399 9.81 2.32 -24.42
C ASP A 399 8.39 2.82 -24.14
N LYS A 400 8.21 4.12 -24.31
CA LYS A 400 6.92 4.81 -24.40
C LYS A 400 6.71 5.34 -25.81
N VAL A 401 5.52 5.86 -26.10
CA VAL A 401 5.14 6.36 -27.42
C VAL A 401 6.18 7.30 -28.05
N SER A 402 6.82 8.15 -27.24
CA SER A 402 7.89 9.07 -27.66
C SER A 402 9.24 8.38 -27.90
N GLY A 403 9.55 7.35 -27.12
CA GLY A 403 10.83 6.61 -27.19
C GLY A 403 10.89 5.56 -28.30
N THR A 404 9.75 4.95 -28.65
CA THR A 404 9.67 3.88 -29.66
C THR A 404 10.26 4.30 -31.01
N GLY A 405 9.97 5.53 -31.47
CA GLY A 405 10.54 6.07 -32.72
C GLY A 405 12.07 6.23 -32.67
N LEU A 406 12.59 6.74 -31.56
CA LEU A 406 14.02 6.87 -31.32
C LEU A 406 14.71 5.51 -31.27
N ILE A 407 14.14 4.54 -30.54
CA ILE A 407 14.68 3.16 -30.46
C ILE A 407 14.84 2.57 -31.86
N GLN A 408 13.79 2.60 -32.69
CA GLN A 408 13.82 2.06 -34.07
C GLN A 408 14.86 2.76 -34.95
N SER A 409 14.98 4.08 -34.82
CA SER A 409 15.95 4.85 -35.62
C SER A 409 17.39 4.52 -35.22
N LEU A 410 17.69 4.46 -33.94
CA LEU A 410 19.02 4.12 -33.44
C LEU A 410 19.42 2.67 -33.78
N GLN A 411 18.50 1.72 -33.70
CA GLN A 411 18.75 0.32 -34.10
C GLN A 411 19.09 0.20 -35.60
N ARG A 412 18.39 0.94 -36.49
CA ARG A 412 18.72 0.99 -37.91
C ARG A 412 20.13 1.52 -38.20
N LYS A 413 20.69 2.29 -37.26
CA LYS A 413 22.07 2.83 -37.33
C LYS A 413 23.08 1.97 -36.55
N SER A 414 22.70 0.74 -36.22
CA SER A 414 23.55 -0.25 -35.53
C SER A 414 24.06 0.26 -34.16
N ILE A 415 23.27 1.05 -33.45
CA ILE A 415 23.55 1.41 -32.07
C ILE A 415 22.88 0.35 -31.18
N PRO A 416 23.62 -0.26 -30.23
CA PRO A 416 23.03 -1.18 -29.26
C PRO A 416 22.04 -0.42 -28.35
N VAL A 417 20.73 -0.66 -28.53
CA VAL A 417 19.67 -0.02 -27.76
C VAL A 417 18.93 -1.03 -26.92
N VAL A 418 18.79 -0.74 -25.64
CA VAL A 418 17.90 -1.46 -24.72
C VAL A 418 16.62 -0.67 -24.54
N ALA A 419 15.50 -1.24 -24.97
CA ALA A 419 14.17 -0.68 -24.72
C ALA A 419 13.75 -0.99 -23.30
N LEU A 420 13.58 0.02 -22.46
CA LEU A 420 13.23 -0.12 -21.05
C LEU A 420 11.74 0.11 -20.83
N GLN A 421 11.04 -0.90 -20.32
CA GLN A 421 9.67 -0.75 -19.84
C GLN A 421 9.69 -0.54 -18.32
N ARG A 422 9.02 0.53 -17.86
CA ARG A 422 8.90 0.86 -16.44
C ARG A 422 7.51 0.47 -15.96
N ASP A 423 7.43 -0.51 -15.07
CA ASP A 423 6.21 -1.09 -14.51
C ASP A 423 5.84 -0.49 -13.16
N ARG A 424 6.79 0.24 -12.50
CA ARG A 424 6.60 0.89 -11.21
C ARG A 424 6.68 2.42 -11.35
N ASP A 425 6.03 3.14 -10.44
CA ASP A 425 6.12 4.61 -10.37
C ASP A 425 7.56 5.08 -10.09
N LYS A 426 7.86 6.34 -10.48
CA LYS A 426 9.19 6.95 -10.39
C LYS A 426 9.73 6.95 -8.95
N TYR A 427 8.88 7.27 -7.97
CA TYR A 427 9.28 7.35 -6.58
C TYR A 427 9.71 5.97 -6.04
N THR A 428 8.92 4.94 -6.29
CA THR A 428 9.25 3.55 -5.91
C THR A 428 10.56 3.08 -6.55
N ARG A 429 10.83 3.45 -7.80
CA ARG A 429 12.11 3.15 -8.47
C ARG A 429 13.27 3.93 -7.87
N ALA A 430 13.04 5.19 -7.48
CA ALA A 430 14.05 6.01 -6.83
C ALA A 430 14.52 5.42 -5.49
N LEU A 431 13.62 4.78 -4.73
CA LEU A 431 13.97 4.08 -3.49
C LEU A 431 15.01 2.97 -3.71
N ASP A 432 15.01 2.31 -4.87
CA ASP A 432 16.00 1.27 -5.20
C ASP A 432 17.42 1.86 -5.35
N ALA A 433 17.54 3.14 -5.74
CA ALA A 433 18.82 3.84 -5.85
C ALA A 433 19.34 4.41 -4.51
N VAL A 434 18.45 4.70 -3.54
CA VAL A 434 18.80 5.35 -2.26
C VAL A 434 19.94 4.67 -1.53
N PRO A 435 20.01 3.34 -1.35
CA PRO A 435 21.11 2.71 -0.62
C PRO A 435 22.47 2.98 -1.24
N SER A 436 22.56 2.92 -2.58
CA SER A 436 23.80 3.16 -3.31
C SER A 436 24.23 4.62 -3.24
N VAL A 437 23.27 5.54 -3.34
CA VAL A 437 23.53 6.98 -3.23
C VAL A 437 23.94 7.35 -1.82
N ALA A 438 23.23 6.86 -0.79
CA ALA A 438 23.55 7.10 0.63
C ALA A 438 24.92 6.55 1.03
N ALA A 439 25.35 5.44 0.41
CA ALA A 439 26.69 4.89 0.58
C ALA A 439 27.80 5.72 -0.10
N GLY A 440 27.45 6.80 -0.82
CA GLY A 440 28.41 7.65 -1.53
C GLY A 440 29.01 6.99 -2.77
N LEU A 441 28.28 6.06 -3.40
CA LEU A 441 28.72 5.35 -4.60
C LEU A 441 28.44 6.13 -5.89
N VAL A 442 27.80 7.29 -5.83
CA VAL A 442 27.49 8.13 -6.99
C VAL A 442 28.38 9.34 -7.04
N CYS A 443 29.06 9.52 -8.17
CA CYS A 443 30.03 10.57 -8.39
C CYS A 443 29.62 11.45 -9.59
N ILE A 444 29.73 12.77 -9.42
CA ILE A 444 29.49 13.77 -10.47
C ILE A 444 30.76 14.62 -10.68
N PRO A 445 30.97 15.23 -11.87
CA PRO A 445 32.14 16.08 -12.08
C PRO A 445 32.09 17.32 -11.17
N ALA A 446 33.26 17.72 -10.66
CA ALA A 446 33.39 18.92 -9.84
C ALA A 446 32.97 20.18 -10.62
N GLU A 447 33.28 20.21 -11.92
CA GLU A 447 32.92 21.30 -12.82
C GLU A 447 32.18 20.77 -14.07
N ALA A 448 30.91 21.15 -14.21
CA ALA A 448 30.13 20.93 -15.42
C ALA A 448 29.01 21.99 -15.52
N ALA A 449 28.75 22.47 -16.72
CA ALA A 449 27.74 23.51 -16.95
C ALA A 449 26.34 23.12 -16.47
N TRP A 450 25.98 21.84 -16.56
CA TRP A 450 24.68 21.28 -16.17
C TRP A 450 24.60 20.93 -14.66
N LYS A 451 25.72 20.85 -13.95
CA LYS A 451 25.78 20.37 -12.55
C LYS A 451 24.80 21.06 -11.63
N LYS A 452 24.74 22.41 -11.67
CA LYS A 452 23.85 23.18 -10.79
C LYS A 452 22.37 22.82 -10.99
N ALA A 453 21.95 22.65 -12.24
CA ALA A 453 20.57 22.26 -12.57
C ALA A 453 20.27 20.83 -12.13
N PHE A 454 21.19 19.90 -12.35
CA PHE A 454 21.07 18.51 -11.92
C PHE A 454 20.97 18.41 -10.38
N VAL A 455 21.90 19.00 -9.65
CA VAL A 455 21.92 18.96 -8.18
C VAL A 455 20.65 19.60 -7.58
N SER A 456 20.15 20.68 -8.20
CA SER A 456 18.91 21.33 -7.76
C SER A 456 17.69 20.40 -7.92
N GLU A 457 17.57 19.73 -9.07
CA GLU A 457 16.47 18.79 -9.34
C GLU A 457 16.58 17.51 -8.49
N TYR A 458 17.78 16.96 -8.40
CA TYR A 458 18.12 15.84 -7.52
C TYR A 458 17.75 16.12 -6.05
N ALA A 459 18.13 17.31 -5.56
CA ALA A 459 17.85 17.71 -4.20
C ALA A 459 16.36 18.01 -3.92
N ALA A 460 15.61 18.41 -4.94
CA ALA A 460 14.19 18.75 -4.81
C ALA A 460 13.27 17.53 -4.99
N PHE A 461 13.78 16.39 -5.47
CA PHE A 461 12.96 15.21 -5.69
C PHE A 461 12.48 14.58 -4.36
N PRO A 462 11.19 14.18 -4.22
CA PRO A 462 10.15 14.11 -5.26
C PRO A 462 9.31 15.38 -5.46
N ASP A 463 9.47 16.41 -4.62
CA ASP A 463 8.55 17.56 -4.55
C ASP A 463 8.95 18.72 -5.48
N GLY A 464 9.99 18.53 -6.30
CA GLY A 464 10.50 19.51 -7.25
C GLY A 464 9.53 19.81 -8.39
N SER A 465 9.63 21.02 -8.97
CA SER A 465 8.87 21.41 -10.16
C SER A 465 9.26 20.62 -11.43
N PHE A 466 10.43 19.98 -11.40
CA PHE A 466 10.99 19.15 -12.46
C PHE A 466 11.58 17.89 -11.84
N ASP A 467 11.45 16.77 -12.55
CA ASP A 467 12.00 15.48 -12.14
C ASP A 467 12.46 14.63 -13.34
N ASP A 468 12.70 15.30 -14.48
CA ASP A 468 13.05 14.65 -15.74
C ASP A 468 14.42 14.00 -15.70
N GLN A 469 15.38 14.59 -14.95
CA GLN A 469 16.75 14.08 -14.78
C GLN A 469 16.85 12.89 -13.81
N ILE A 470 15.78 12.63 -13.07
CA ILE A 470 15.78 11.59 -12.03
C ILE A 470 15.59 10.19 -12.60
N ASP A 471 14.81 10.05 -13.66
CA ASP A 471 14.56 8.75 -14.29
C ASP A 471 15.81 8.10 -14.88
N PRO A 472 16.61 8.77 -15.75
CA PRO A 472 17.86 8.21 -16.26
C PRO A 472 18.90 7.99 -15.15
N PHE A 473 18.93 8.89 -14.15
CA PHE A 473 19.75 8.75 -12.96
C PHE A 473 19.47 7.46 -12.19
N ILE A 474 18.19 7.18 -11.88
CA ILE A 474 17.79 5.96 -11.16
C ILE A 474 18.22 4.72 -11.95
N ASP A 475 17.88 4.68 -13.25
CA ASP A 475 18.16 3.54 -14.11
C ASP A 475 19.68 3.24 -14.15
N ALA A 476 20.50 4.28 -14.26
CA ALA A 476 21.96 4.15 -14.28
C ALA A 476 22.52 3.67 -12.92
N VAL A 477 22.10 4.28 -11.81
CA VAL A 477 22.60 3.96 -10.47
C VAL A 477 22.21 2.55 -10.07
N VAL A 478 20.97 2.15 -10.31
CA VAL A 478 20.48 0.79 -10.00
C VAL A 478 21.24 -0.26 -10.81
N GLU A 479 21.50 0.00 -12.09
CA GLU A 479 22.26 -0.93 -12.93
C GLU A 479 23.73 -1.03 -12.53
N ILE A 480 24.36 0.09 -12.26
CA ILE A 480 25.82 0.13 -11.97
C ILE A 480 26.13 -0.33 -10.55
N CYS A 481 25.32 0.06 -9.57
CA CYS A 481 25.60 -0.17 -8.15
C CYS A 481 24.74 -1.24 -7.51
N GLY A 482 23.65 -1.70 -8.14
CA GLY A 482 22.64 -2.60 -7.56
C GLY A 482 23.06 -4.07 -7.41
N GLY A 483 24.25 -4.48 -7.82
CA GLY A 483 24.74 -5.87 -7.72
C GLY A 483 24.12 -6.83 -8.75
N PRO A 484 24.37 -8.17 -8.64
CA PRO A 484 23.96 -9.16 -9.65
C PRO A 484 22.45 -9.31 -9.87
N ASN A 485 21.61 -8.71 -9.04
CA ASN A 485 20.14 -8.65 -9.20
C ASN A 485 19.65 -7.29 -9.71
N GLY A 486 20.55 -6.39 -10.10
CA GLY A 486 20.23 -5.06 -10.63
C GLY A 486 19.63 -5.12 -12.03
N GLY A 487 18.37 -4.97 -12.11
CA GLY A 487 17.62 -4.20 -13.09
C GLY A 487 17.26 -4.82 -14.44
N TYR A 488 18.00 -5.73 -15.04
CA TYR A 488 17.64 -6.32 -16.34
C TYR A 488 17.58 -7.85 -16.30
N THR A 489 16.51 -8.43 -16.83
CA THR A 489 16.44 -9.88 -17.00
C THR A 489 17.40 -10.33 -18.08
N LEU A 490 17.91 -11.58 -17.97
CA LEU A 490 18.77 -12.19 -18.97
C LEU A 490 18.15 -12.12 -20.38
N GLU A 491 16.81 -12.20 -20.47
CA GLU A 491 16.03 -12.10 -21.71
C GLU A 491 16.07 -10.70 -22.32
N GLN A 492 16.04 -9.64 -21.49
CA GLN A 492 16.18 -8.25 -21.96
C GLN A 492 17.60 -7.97 -22.45
N MET A 493 18.62 -8.56 -21.81
CA MET A 493 20.00 -8.48 -22.28
C MET A 493 20.20 -9.24 -23.60
N MET A 494 19.67 -10.45 -23.73
CA MET A 494 19.79 -11.23 -24.98
C MET A 494 19.10 -10.60 -26.18
N LYS A 495 17.96 -9.91 -25.99
CA LYS A 495 17.29 -9.14 -27.06
C LYS A 495 18.07 -7.91 -27.53
N ALA A 496 18.95 -7.36 -26.71
CA ALA A 496 19.79 -6.21 -27.09
C ALA A 496 20.99 -6.61 -27.97
N TYR A 497 21.37 -7.89 -27.97
CA TYR A 497 22.51 -8.43 -28.75
C TYR A 497 22.09 -9.31 -29.94
N SER A 498 20.78 -9.49 -30.16
CA SER A 498 20.20 -10.13 -31.35
C SER A 498 19.75 -9.08 -32.37
#